data_9b4a2ca6c22bd7880b1f3adf000068f8
#
_entry.id   9b4a2ca6c22bd7880b1f3adf000068f8
#
_cell.length_a   1.000
_cell.length_b   1.000
_cell.length_c   1.000
_cell.angle_alpha   90.00
_cell.angle_beta   90.00
_cell.angle_gamma   90.00
#
_symmetry.space_group_name_H-M   'P 1'
#
loop_
_entity.id
_entity.type
_entity.pdbx_description
1 polymer ?
#
loop_
_entity_poly.entity_id
_entity_poly.type
_entity_poly.pdbx_seq_one_letter_code
_entity_poly.pdbx_strand_id
1 'polypeptide(L)'
;MSRTVVVTGGGRGIGRAIALAFAEPGAHIVITSRTESQLQQTAGDIKAKGADVTAIVMDVSDEGSVAYGFGSLHGRVKDVNVLVNNAGVGGGEVVQGSDVARWKKTLDTNLFGMYLVSRQILPLMADSGRIVNLSSVLGRFGVPGYTAYCATKHGVIGFTRALALEVVKRKITVNAIAPGWVETDMAALGMMQGAKYAKVSFDEFKDRQISAVPIKRIIDPAEVSALVRFLCSPEAGAITGQTYNICGGQVMS
;
A
#
# COMPACT_ATOMS: atom_id res chain seq x y z
N MET A 1 -9.10 22.74 -8.72
CA MET A 1 -9.83 21.58 -9.26
C MET A 1 -9.90 20.54 -8.15
N SER A 2 -11.04 19.92 -7.96
CA SER A 2 -11.22 18.83 -6.99
C SER A 2 -10.28 17.67 -7.33
N ARG A 3 -9.45 17.21 -6.39
CA ARG A 3 -8.51 16.10 -6.57
C ARG A 3 -9.12 14.81 -6.01
N THR A 4 -9.32 13.81 -6.86
CA THR A 4 -9.77 12.49 -6.41
C THR A 4 -8.60 11.57 -6.15
N VAL A 5 -8.55 11.01 -4.95
CA VAL A 5 -7.49 10.08 -4.47
C VAL A 5 -8.12 8.77 -4.03
N VAL A 6 -7.72 7.68 -4.63
CA VAL A 6 -8.15 6.32 -4.26
C VAL A 6 -7.06 5.63 -3.46
N VAL A 7 -7.39 5.15 -2.26
CA VAL A 7 -6.45 4.43 -1.37
C VAL A 7 -7.04 3.09 -0.97
N THR A 8 -6.44 1.99 -1.42
CA THR A 8 -6.84 0.66 -0.97
C THR A 8 -6.21 0.32 0.38
N GLY A 9 -6.94 -0.39 1.24
CA GLY A 9 -6.52 -0.63 2.61
C GLY A 9 -6.48 0.65 3.46
N GLY A 10 -7.33 1.64 3.14
CA GLY A 10 -7.35 2.97 3.75
C GLY A 10 -7.93 3.04 5.17
N GLY A 11 -8.41 1.93 5.74
CA GLY A 11 -9.05 1.93 7.06
C GLY A 11 -8.08 1.97 8.25
N ARG A 12 -6.80 1.64 8.08
CA ARG A 12 -5.79 1.62 9.17
C ARG A 12 -4.35 1.74 8.65
N GLY A 13 -3.41 1.87 9.57
CA GLY A 13 -1.96 1.84 9.32
C GLY A 13 -1.50 2.84 8.25
N ILE A 14 -0.63 2.39 7.35
CA ILE A 14 -0.07 3.21 6.27
C ILE A 14 -1.18 3.78 5.37
N GLY A 15 -2.17 2.96 4.98
CA GLY A 15 -3.25 3.41 4.11
C GLY A 15 -4.09 4.54 4.72
N ARG A 16 -4.40 4.44 6.02
CA ARG A 16 -5.08 5.53 6.75
C ARG A 16 -4.22 6.79 6.79
N ALA A 17 -2.94 6.66 7.10
CA ALA A 17 -2.03 7.81 7.14
C ALA A 17 -1.95 8.50 5.76
N ILE A 18 -1.88 7.73 4.68
CA ILE A 18 -1.89 8.27 3.32
C ILE A 18 -3.22 8.97 3.02
N ALA A 19 -4.37 8.35 3.32
CA ALA A 19 -5.68 8.95 3.09
C ALA A 19 -5.82 10.30 3.82
N LEU A 20 -5.40 10.36 5.08
CA LEU A 20 -5.41 11.58 5.89
C LEU A 20 -4.42 12.65 5.41
N ALA A 21 -3.32 12.24 4.80
CA ALA A 21 -2.33 13.16 4.25
C ALA A 21 -2.84 13.89 2.99
N PHE A 22 -3.79 13.29 2.26
CA PHE A 22 -4.45 13.92 1.11
C PHE A 22 -5.78 14.62 1.47
N ALA A 23 -6.26 14.46 2.71
CA ALA A 23 -7.50 15.04 3.16
C ALA A 23 -7.33 16.56 3.38
N GLU A 24 -7.79 17.35 2.43
CA GLU A 24 -7.80 18.81 2.44
C GLU A 24 -9.09 19.33 1.80
N PRO A 25 -9.56 20.56 2.10
CA PRO A 25 -10.76 21.11 1.49
C PRO A 25 -10.73 21.03 -0.04
N GLY A 26 -11.82 20.52 -0.64
CA GLY A 26 -11.93 20.31 -2.08
C GLY A 26 -11.33 19.01 -2.61
N ALA A 27 -10.67 18.19 -1.77
CA ALA A 27 -10.28 16.85 -2.16
C ALA A 27 -11.42 15.84 -1.95
N HIS A 28 -11.49 14.83 -2.83
CA HIS A 28 -12.36 13.66 -2.66
C HIS A 28 -11.52 12.41 -2.44
N ILE A 29 -11.62 11.81 -1.27
CA ILE A 29 -10.84 10.65 -0.87
C ILE A 29 -11.71 9.38 -0.93
N VAL A 30 -11.33 8.43 -1.76
CA VAL A 30 -11.97 7.11 -1.83
C VAL A 30 -11.10 6.13 -1.04
N ILE A 31 -11.64 5.58 0.03
CA ILE A 31 -10.95 4.57 0.84
C ILE A 31 -11.65 3.23 0.75
N THR A 32 -10.87 2.16 0.64
CA THR A 32 -11.43 0.80 0.63
C THR A 32 -10.76 -0.09 1.67
N SER A 33 -11.52 -0.97 2.29
CA SER A 33 -11.03 -2.10 3.10
C SER A 33 -12.13 -3.12 3.34
N ARG A 34 -11.80 -4.25 3.96
CA ARG A 34 -12.77 -5.30 4.32
C ARG A 34 -13.53 -4.99 5.61
N THR A 35 -13.01 -4.11 6.44
CA THR A 35 -13.54 -3.83 7.79
C THR A 35 -14.26 -2.49 7.79
N GLU A 36 -15.58 -2.55 7.85
CA GLU A 36 -16.44 -1.37 7.78
C GLU A 36 -16.17 -0.37 8.92
N SER A 37 -16.04 -0.84 10.16
CA SER A 37 -15.80 0.03 11.33
C SER A 37 -14.52 0.87 11.18
N GLN A 38 -13.44 0.28 10.65
CA GLN A 38 -12.19 0.99 10.38
C GLN A 38 -12.35 2.05 9.28
N LEU A 39 -13.14 1.74 8.25
CA LEU A 39 -13.46 2.71 7.18
C LEU A 39 -14.26 3.88 7.72
N GLN A 40 -15.28 3.61 8.54
CA GLN A 40 -16.13 4.67 9.12
C GLN A 40 -15.32 5.60 10.02
N GLN A 41 -14.44 5.07 10.85
CA GLN A 41 -13.53 5.87 11.66
C GLN A 41 -12.65 6.77 10.79
N THR A 42 -11.97 6.19 9.78
CA THR A 42 -11.09 6.97 8.89
C THR A 42 -11.90 8.00 8.08
N ALA A 43 -13.12 7.66 7.65
CA ALA A 43 -13.98 8.59 6.95
C ALA A 43 -14.41 9.79 7.83
N GLY A 44 -14.67 9.55 9.12
CA GLY A 44 -14.90 10.62 10.09
C GLY A 44 -13.72 11.58 10.19
N ASP A 45 -12.52 11.05 10.30
CA ASP A 45 -11.27 11.84 10.38
C ASP A 45 -11.00 12.63 9.09
N ILE A 46 -11.29 12.06 7.91
CA ILE A 46 -11.17 12.74 6.61
C ILE A 46 -12.16 13.92 6.53
N LYS A 47 -13.42 13.70 6.91
CA LYS A 47 -14.44 14.75 6.94
C LYS A 47 -14.07 15.89 7.90
N ALA A 48 -13.52 15.56 9.07
CA ALA A 48 -13.05 16.54 10.03
C ALA A 48 -11.93 17.46 9.49
N LYS A 49 -11.20 17.02 8.45
CA LYS A 49 -10.22 17.81 7.70
C LYS A 49 -10.82 18.62 6.54
N GLY A 50 -12.13 18.55 6.33
CA GLY A 50 -12.84 19.30 5.29
C GLY A 50 -12.80 18.66 3.90
N ALA A 51 -12.37 17.41 3.77
CA ALA A 51 -12.39 16.67 2.51
C ALA A 51 -13.67 15.84 2.37
N ASP A 52 -14.10 15.63 1.11
CA ASP A 52 -15.13 14.64 0.80
C ASP A 52 -14.55 13.22 0.88
N VAL A 53 -15.40 12.26 1.26
CA VAL A 53 -14.97 10.86 1.36
C VAL A 53 -16.03 9.88 0.88
N THR A 54 -15.58 8.86 0.14
CA THR A 54 -16.35 7.66 -0.18
C THR A 54 -15.63 6.46 0.44
N ALA A 55 -16.33 5.76 1.34
CA ALA A 55 -15.83 4.54 1.98
C ALA A 55 -16.50 3.32 1.31
N ILE A 56 -15.70 2.35 0.84
CA ILE A 56 -16.18 1.17 0.13
C ILE A 56 -15.67 -0.09 0.84
N VAL A 57 -16.59 -0.91 1.35
CA VAL A 57 -16.23 -2.24 1.85
C VAL A 57 -15.94 -3.14 0.66
N MET A 58 -14.67 -3.62 0.56
CA MET A 58 -14.20 -4.33 -0.62
C MET A 58 -13.02 -5.26 -0.26
N ASP A 59 -13.02 -6.48 -0.77
CA ASP A 59 -11.85 -7.36 -0.78
C ASP A 59 -11.15 -7.25 -2.14
N VAL A 60 -9.92 -6.75 -2.13
CA VAL A 60 -9.13 -6.57 -3.36
C VAL A 60 -8.76 -7.90 -4.02
N SER A 61 -8.77 -9.02 -3.29
CA SER A 61 -8.47 -10.35 -3.83
C SER A 61 -9.64 -11.01 -4.57
N ASP A 62 -10.82 -10.40 -4.53
CA ASP A 62 -12.03 -10.88 -5.20
C ASP A 62 -12.42 -9.95 -6.35
N GLU A 63 -12.41 -10.48 -7.59
CA GLU A 63 -12.70 -9.71 -8.80
C GLU A 63 -14.13 -9.13 -8.78
N GLY A 64 -15.11 -9.90 -8.30
CA GLY A 64 -16.50 -9.45 -8.19
C GLY A 64 -16.65 -8.32 -7.19
N SER A 65 -15.98 -8.43 -6.03
CA SER A 65 -15.94 -7.38 -5.01
C SER A 65 -15.30 -6.09 -5.54
N VAL A 66 -14.20 -6.20 -6.28
CA VAL A 66 -13.52 -5.04 -6.90
C VAL A 66 -14.39 -4.40 -7.97
N ALA A 67 -15.00 -5.18 -8.86
CA ALA A 67 -15.88 -4.69 -9.91
C ALA A 67 -17.13 -4.00 -9.33
N TYR A 68 -17.78 -4.59 -8.33
CA TYR A 68 -18.92 -4.01 -7.65
C TYR A 68 -18.55 -2.72 -6.89
N GLY A 69 -17.46 -2.76 -6.10
CA GLY A 69 -17.02 -1.64 -5.30
C GLY A 69 -16.71 -0.41 -6.16
N PHE A 70 -15.91 -0.56 -7.20
CA PHE A 70 -15.57 0.56 -8.08
C PHE A 70 -16.64 0.85 -9.13
N GLY A 71 -17.51 -0.11 -9.46
CA GLY A 71 -18.69 0.13 -10.28
C GLY A 71 -19.58 1.23 -9.70
N SER A 72 -19.66 1.33 -8.36
CA SER A 72 -20.39 2.39 -7.67
C SER A 72 -19.81 3.81 -7.86
N LEU A 73 -18.56 3.92 -8.32
CA LEU A 73 -17.90 5.19 -8.63
C LEU A 73 -18.24 5.71 -10.04
N HIS A 74 -18.68 4.82 -10.95
CA HIS A 74 -19.06 5.22 -12.30
C HIS A 74 -20.19 6.25 -12.25
N GLY A 75 -19.99 7.39 -12.91
CA GLY A 75 -20.94 8.52 -12.91
C GLY A 75 -20.82 9.46 -11.70
N ARG A 76 -20.13 9.06 -10.62
CA ARG A 76 -19.89 9.89 -9.42
C ARG A 76 -18.49 10.48 -9.39
N VAL A 77 -17.52 9.75 -9.93
CA VAL A 77 -16.12 10.17 -10.03
C VAL A 77 -15.72 10.15 -11.50
N LYS A 78 -15.38 11.30 -12.04
CA LYS A 78 -14.99 11.42 -13.45
C LYS A 78 -13.49 11.27 -13.65
N ASP A 79 -12.69 11.80 -12.74
CA ASP A 79 -11.24 11.89 -12.88
C ASP A 79 -10.56 11.45 -11.60
N VAL A 80 -9.99 10.25 -11.60
CA VAL A 80 -9.10 9.80 -10.52
C VAL A 80 -7.70 10.36 -10.79
N ASN A 81 -7.22 11.22 -9.90
CA ASN A 81 -5.89 11.83 -10.04
C ASN A 81 -4.78 10.98 -9.41
N VAL A 82 -5.12 10.24 -8.35
CA VAL A 82 -4.16 9.41 -7.61
C VAL A 82 -4.77 8.05 -7.28
N LEU A 83 -4.02 7.01 -7.56
CA LEU A 83 -4.27 5.65 -7.07
C LEU A 83 -3.12 5.21 -6.17
N VAL A 84 -3.44 4.81 -4.94
CA VAL A 84 -2.50 4.18 -4.02
C VAL A 84 -2.91 2.74 -3.76
N ASN A 85 -2.19 1.81 -4.34
CA ASN A 85 -2.34 0.38 -4.11
C ASN A 85 -1.58 0.00 -2.82
N ASN A 86 -2.27 0.12 -1.68
CA ASN A 86 -1.70 -0.15 -0.36
C ASN A 86 -2.25 -1.42 0.29
N ALA A 87 -3.44 -1.89 -0.09
CA ALA A 87 -4.02 -3.09 0.50
C ALA A 87 -3.05 -4.28 0.44
N GLY A 88 -2.87 -4.94 1.56
CA GLY A 88 -1.97 -6.08 1.65
C GLY A 88 -2.08 -6.82 2.98
N VAL A 89 -1.59 -8.04 2.98
CA VAL A 89 -1.44 -8.89 4.15
C VAL A 89 0.03 -9.24 4.35
N GLY A 90 0.44 -9.34 5.61
CA GLY A 90 1.77 -9.80 6.01
C GLY A 90 1.70 -11.21 6.59
N GLY A 91 2.84 -11.65 7.08
CA GLY A 91 3.02 -12.93 7.74
C GLY A 91 3.96 -13.85 6.99
N GLY A 92 4.60 -14.71 7.75
CA GLY A 92 5.56 -15.68 7.26
C GLY A 92 5.17 -17.11 7.60
N GLU A 93 5.64 -18.04 6.77
CA GLU A 93 5.51 -19.48 6.94
C GLU A 93 6.61 -20.17 6.12
N VAL A 94 7.28 -21.15 6.71
CA VAL A 94 8.28 -21.95 5.96
C VAL A 94 7.57 -22.79 4.89
N VAL A 95 8.21 -22.98 3.74
CA VAL A 95 7.59 -23.69 2.60
C VAL A 95 7.20 -25.12 2.95
N GLN A 96 8.09 -25.83 3.65
CA GLN A 96 7.80 -27.20 4.03
C GLN A 96 6.70 -27.22 5.11
N GLY A 97 5.56 -27.83 4.78
CA GLY A 97 4.41 -27.92 5.68
C GLY A 97 3.56 -26.65 5.75
N SER A 98 3.77 -25.68 4.84
CA SER A 98 2.95 -24.48 4.80
C SER A 98 1.50 -24.76 4.35
N ASP A 99 0.58 -23.92 4.80
CA ASP A 99 -0.80 -23.90 4.32
C ASP A 99 -0.86 -23.27 2.92
N VAL A 100 -1.17 -24.07 1.92
CA VAL A 100 -1.30 -23.65 0.52
C VAL A 100 -2.34 -22.53 0.35
N ALA A 101 -3.45 -22.59 1.09
CA ALA A 101 -4.50 -21.57 1.01
C ALA A 101 -4.01 -20.22 1.54
N ARG A 102 -3.24 -20.23 2.62
CA ARG A 102 -2.63 -19.02 3.18
C ARG A 102 -1.57 -18.44 2.24
N TRP A 103 -0.73 -19.29 1.66
CA TRP A 103 0.26 -18.88 0.68
C TRP A 103 -0.40 -18.21 -0.52
N LYS A 104 -1.42 -18.88 -1.10
CA LYS A 104 -2.22 -18.36 -2.21
C LYS A 104 -2.91 -17.03 -1.86
N LYS A 105 -3.53 -16.93 -0.68
CA LYS A 105 -4.17 -15.69 -0.21
C LYS A 105 -3.21 -14.50 -0.18
N THR A 106 -1.95 -14.73 0.14
CA THR A 106 -0.93 -13.66 0.13
C THR A 106 -0.70 -13.15 -1.28
N LEU A 107 -0.61 -14.05 -2.28
CA LEU A 107 -0.49 -13.67 -3.68
C LEU A 107 -1.73 -12.93 -4.18
N ASP A 108 -2.90 -13.50 -3.90
CA ASP A 108 -4.18 -12.95 -4.34
C ASP A 108 -4.39 -11.54 -3.80
N THR A 109 -4.06 -11.30 -2.53
CA THR A 109 -4.24 -9.97 -1.94
C THR A 109 -3.18 -8.98 -2.39
N ASN A 110 -1.88 -9.35 -2.29
CA ASN A 110 -0.79 -8.38 -2.41
C ASN A 110 -0.38 -8.08 -3.86
N LEU A 111 -0.64 -9.01 -4.80
CA LEU A 111 -0.22 -8.86 -6.19
C LEU A 111 -1.41 -8.89 -7.16
N PHE A 112 -2.21 -9.95 -7.13
CA PHE A 112 -3.37 -10.06 -8.02
C PHE A 112 -4.42 -8.98 -7.72
N GLY A 113 -4.68 -8.69 -6.44
CA GLY A 113 -5.59 -7.62 -6.02
C GLY A 113 -5.13 -6.24 -6.50
N MET A 114 -3.83 -5.97 -6.48
CA MET A 114 -3.27 -4.74 -7.05
C MET A 114 -3.56 -4.64 -8.56
N TYR A 115 -3.39 -5.73 -9.31
CA TYR A 115 -3.75 -5.80 -10.72
C TYR A 115 -5.24 -5.53 -10.93
N LEU A 116 -6.13 -6.19 -10.20
CA LEU A 116 -7.57 -6.01 -10.31
C LEU A 116 -7.98 -4.54 -10.06
N VAL A 117 -7.48 -3.94 -9.00
CA VAL A 117 -7.72 -2.52 -8.67
C VAL A 117 -7.21 -1.61 -9.78
N SER A 118 -5.97 -1.80 -10.23
CA SER A 118 -5.38 -0.98 -11.30
C SER A 118 -6.18 -1.09 -12.59
N ARG A 119 -6.60 -2.30 -12.98
CA ARG A 119 -7.44 -2.56 -14.16
C ARG A 119 -8.76 -1.79 -14.12
N GLN A 120 -9.40 -1.70 -12.95
CA GLN A 120 -10.69 -1.00 -12.79
C GLN A 120 -10.52 0.53 -12.73
N ILE A 121 -9.44 1.01 -12.15
CA ILE A 121 -9.25 2.45 -11.94
C ILE A 121 -8.60 3.14 -13.16
N LEU A 122 -7.74 2.46 -13.91
CA LEU A 122 -7.04 3.04 -15.07
C LEU A 122 -7.98 3.73 -16.09
N PRO A 123 -9.16 3.19 -16.46
CA PRO A 123 -10.10 3.88 -17.34
C PRO A 123 -10.68 5.18 -16.74
N LEU A 124 -10.72 5.29 -15.41
CA LEU A 124 -11.23 6.44 -14.67
C LEU A 124 -10.12 7.47 -14.35
N MET A 125 -8.85 7.12 -14.59
CA MET A 125 -7.76 8.03 -14.26
C MET A 125 -7.71 9.21 -15.22
N ALA A 126 -7.48 10.40 -14.66
CA ALA A 126 -7.10 11.58 -15.44
C ALA A 126 -5.74 11.39 -16.12
N ASP A 127 -5.54 12.04 -17.25
CA ASP A 127 -4.20 12.20 -17.80
C ASP A 127 -3.30 12.98 -16.82
N SER A 128 -2.03 12.67 -16.83
CA SER A 128 -1.07 13.16 -15.82
C SER A 128 -1.38 12.66 -14.38
N GLY A 129 -2.14 11.56 -14.23
CA GLY A 129 -2.41 10.91 -12.95
C GLY A 129 -1.15 10.29 -12.31
N ARG A 130 -1.32 9.82 -11.09
CA ARG A 130 -0.24 9.24 -10.28
C ARG A 130 -0.66 7.89 -9.71
N ILE A 131 0.17 6.87 -9.85
CA ILE A 131 -0.03 5.57 -9.22
C ILE A 131 1.15 5.30 -8.30
N VAL A 132 0.86 4.95 -7.04
CA VAL A 132 1.87 4.52 -6.07
C VAL A 132 1.52 3.14 -5.53
N ASN A 133 2.43 2.20 -5.69
CA ASN A 133 2.29 0.81 -5.29
C ASN A 133 3.10 0.53 -4.01
N LEU A 134 2.47 -0.04 -2.98
CA LEU A 134 3.14 -0.40 -1.73
C LEU A 134 3.85 -1.76 -1.86
N SER A 135 5.19 -1.70 -2.08
CA SER A 135 6.07 -2.85 -1.95
C SER A 135 6.53 -3.02 -0.49
N SER A 136 7.75 -3.38 -0.26
CA SER A 136 8.44 -3.53 1.03
C SER A 136 9.94 -3.65 0.76
N VAL A 137 10.78 -3.45 1.76
CA VAL A 137 12.19 -3.87 1.69
C VAL A 137 12.33 -5.37 1.36
N LEU A 138 11.35 -6.21 1.74
CA LEU A 138 11.28 -7.63 1.36
C LEU A 138 10.94 -7.83 -0.14
N GLY A 139 10.75 -6.79 -0.91
CA GLY A 139 10.77 -6.78 -2.37
C GLY A 139 12.17 -6.58 -2.95
N ARG A 140 13.20 -6.41 -2.11
CA ARG A 140 14.61 -6.24 -2.48
C ARG A 140 15.50 -7.41 -2.05
N PHE A 141 15.13 -8.09 -0.96
CA PHE A 141 15.86 -9.25 -0.43
C PHE A 141 14.90 -10.28 0.14
N GLY A 142 15.42 -11.49 0.38
CA GLY A 142 14.66 -12.60 0.95
C GLY A 142 14.84 -12.72 2.45
N VAL A 143 13.78 -13.18 3.13
CA VAL A 143 13.81 -13.54 4.55
C VAL A 143 13.26 -14.97 4.67
N PRO A 144 13.94 -15.88 5.40
CA PRO A 144 13.42 -17.21 5.65
C PRO A 144 12.01 -17.19 6.24
N GLY A 145 11.13 -18.05 5.74
CA GLY A 145 9.73 -18.08 6.15
C GLY A 145 8.81 -17.03 5.48
N TYR A 146 9.31 -16.15 4.63
CA TYR A 146 8.51 -15.10 3.98
C TYR A 146 8.40 -15.27 2.45
N THR A 147 8.45 -16.52 1.94
CA THR A 147 8.49 -16.78 0.49
C THR A 147 7.32 -16.16 -0.27
N ALA A 148 6.07 -16.35 0.18
CA ALA A 148 4.89 -15.74 -0.44
C ALA A 148 4.98 -14.21 -0.42
N TYR A 149 5.29 -13.64 0.74
CA TYR A 149 5.35 -12.18 0.89
C TYR A 149 6.49 -11.57 0.06
N CYS A 150 7.70 -12.14 0.11
CA CYS A 150 8.82 -11.70 -0.73
C CYS A 150 8.47 -11.80 -2.21
N ALA A 151 7.90 -12.93 -2.67
CA ALA A 151 7.49 -13.10 -4.05
C ALA A 151 6.51 -12.01 -4.50
N THR A 152 5.49 -11.71 -3.66
CA THR A 152 4.52 -10.64 -4.00
C THR A 152 5.19 -9.27 -4.05
N LYS A 153 6.08 -8.95 -3.11
CA LYS A 153 6.69 -7.62 -3.03
C LYS A 153 7.76 -7.39 -4.11
N HIS A 154 8.45 -8.43 -4.57
CA HIS A 154 9.25 -8.40 -5.81
C HIS A 154 8.34 -8.25 -7.03
N GLY A 155 7.23 -8.99 -7.09
CA GLY A 155 6.22 -8.87 -8.16
C GLY A 155 5.65 -7.46 -8.29
N VAL A 156 5.38 -6.77 -7.17
CA VAL A 156 4.94 -5.37 -7.17
C VAL A 156 5.96 -4.45 -7.87
N ILE A 157 7.25 -4.67 -7.67
CA ILE A 157 8.30 -3.87 -8.33
C ILE A 157 8.30 -4.13 -9.84
N GLY A 158 8.19 -5.39 -10.26
CA GLY A 158 8.08 -5.76 -11.67
C GLY A 158 6.82 -5.18 -12.32
N PHE A 159 5.67 -5.33 -11.66
CA PHE A 159 4.39 -4.75 -12.11
C PHE A 159 4.48 -3.23 -12.26
N THR A 160 5.08 -2.54 -11.29
CA THR A 160 5.26 -1.08 -11.32
C THR A 160 6.04 -0.63 -12.56
N ARG A 161 7.14 -1.30 -12.88
CA ARG A 161 8.00 -0.97 -14.03
C ARG A 161 7.28 -1.19 -15.36
N ALA A 162 6.57 -2.31 -15.50
CA ALA A 162 5.82 -2.63 -16.71
C ALA A 162 4.67 -1.64 -16.93
N LEU A 163 3.85 -1.42 -15.90
CA LEU A 163 2.70 -0.51 -15.97
C LEU A 163 3.13 0.93 -16.26
N ALA A 164 4.27 1.38 -15.73
CA ALA A 164 4.80 2.71 -16.02
C ALA A 164 5.00 2.95 -17.52
N LEU A 165 5.48 1.94 -18.25
CA LEU A 165 5.67 2.01 -19.70
C LEU A 165 4.35 1.94 -20.47
N GLU A 166 3.37 1.18 -19.99
CA GLU A 166 2.06 1.06 -20.63
C GLU A 166 1.29 2.39 -20.63
N VAL A 167 1.38 3.16 -19.52
CA VAL A 167 0.57 4.37 -19.32
C VAL A 167 1.31 5.68 -19.62
N VAL A 168 2.57 5.61 -20.03
CA VAL A 168 3.44 6.82 -20.23
C VAL A 168 2.86 7.82 -21.24
N LYS A 169 2.15 7.34 -22.27
CA LYS A 169 1.52 8.20 -23.28
C LYS A 169 0.44 9.11 -22.68
N ARG A 170 -0.19 8.69 -21.59
CA ARG A 170 -1.16 9.48 -20.81
C ARG A 170 -0.47 10.36 -19.75
N LYS A 171 0.86 10.44 -19.73
CA LYS A 171 1.66 11.15 -18.73
C LYS A 171 1.38 10.69 -17.28
N ILE A 172 0.83 9.49 -17.12
CA ILE A 172 0.61 8.88 -15.82
C ILE A 172 1.95 8.34 -15.33
N THR A 173 2.36 8.69 -14.10
CA THR A 173 3.54 8.09 -13.47
C THR A 173 3.14 6.93 -12.56
N VAL A 174 3.95 5.87 -12.55
CA VAL A 174 3.74 4.71 -11.70
C VAL A 174 5.02 4.42 -10.93
N ASN A 175 4.98 4.53 -9.61
CA ASN A 175 6.14 4.29 -8.76
C ASN A 175 5.79 3.33 -7.63
N ALA A 176 6.79 2.67 -7.07
CA ALA A 176 6.67 1.86 -5.87
C ALA A 176 7.40 2.53 -4.70
N ILE A 177 6.92 2.29 -3.49
CA ILE A 177 7.68 2.54 -2.27
C ILE A 177 7.90 1.21 -1.54
N ALA A 178 9.06 1.10 -0.92
CA ALA A 178 9.51 -0.09 -0.20
C ALA A 178 9.81 0.28 1.26
N PRO A 179 8.77 0.29 2.14
CA PRO A 179 8.97 0.56 3.54
C PRO A 179 9.75 -0.56 4.25
N GLY A 180 10.54 -0.19 5.27
CA GLY A 180 11.01 -1.10 6.30
C GLY A 180 9.96 -1.36 7.38
N TRP A 181 10.40 -1.44 8.64
CA TRP A 181 9.49 -1.53 9.77
C TRP A 181 8.76 -0.20 9.99
N VAL A 182 7.43 -0.19 9.78
CA VAL A 182 6.55 0.97 9.99
C VAL A 182 5.66 0.70 11.20
N GLU A 183 5.43 1.68 12.06
CA GLU A 183 4.63 1.55 13.26
C GLU A 183 3.15 1.29 12.94
N THR A 184 2.78 0.01 12.88
CA THR A 184 1.45 -0.49 12.51
C THR A 184 1.18 -1.82 13.20
N ASP A 185 -0.11 -2.20 13.31
CA ASP A 185 -0.50 -3.53 13.79
C ASP A 185 0.14 -4.66 12.98
N MET A 186 0.32 -4.47 11.67
CA MET A 186 0.95 -5.46 10.80
C MET A 186 2.41 -5.69 11.21
N ALA A 187 3.15 -4.64 11.52
CA ALA A 187 4.53 -4.74 11.98
C ALA A 187 4.60 -5.41 13.36
N ALA A 188 3.73 -5.02 14.29
CA ALA A 188 3.65 -5.64 15.62
C ALA A 188 3.39 -7.16 15.51
N LEU A 189 2.40 -7.56 14.70
CA LEU A 189 2.11 -8.98 14.44
C LEU A 189 3.30 -9.71 13.78
N GLY A 190 3.99 -9.08 12.84
CA GLY A 190 5.20 -9.63 12.22
C GLY A 190 6.33 -9.83 13.22
N MET A 191 6.55 -8.86 14.13
CA MET A 191 7.53 -8.98 15.21
C MET A 191 7.15 -10.06 16.22
N MET A 192 5.87 -10.20 16.57
CA MET A 192 5.39 -11.28 17.45
C MET A 192 5.66 -12.67 16.82
N GLN A 193 5.40 -12.83 15.52
CA GLN A 193 5.67 -14.07 14.81
C GLN A 193 7.18 -14.37 14.73
N GLY A 194 7.98 -13.34 14.45
CA GLY A 194 9.44 -13.43 14.43
C GLY A 194 10.02 -13.81 15.80
N ALA A 195 9.53 -13.23 16.88
CA ALA A 195 9.93 -13.56 18.24
C ALA A 195 9.64 -15.03 18.59
N LYS A 196 8.43 -15.50 18.25
CA LYS A 196 8.04 -16.90 18.42
C LYS A 196 8.96 -17.85 17.63
N TYR A 197 9.28 -17.51 16.38
CA TYR A 197 10.18 -18.32 15.55
C TYR A 197 11.61 -18.35 16.11
N ALA A 198 12.10 -17.20 16.56
CA ALA A 198 13.43 -17.04 17.16
C ALA A 198 13.51 -17.57 18.61
N LYS A 199 12.38 -17.95 19.22
CA LYS A 199 12.27 -18.41 20.63
C LYS A 199 12.83 -17.39 21.63
N VAL A 200 12.53 -16.11 21.42
CA VAL A 200 12.89 -14.99 22.30
C VAL A 200 11.64 -14.20 22.69
N SER A 201 11.75 -13.27 23.64
CA SER A 201 10.65 -12.36 24.00
C SER A 201 10.34 -11.39 22.85
N PHE A 202 9.13 -10.82 22.85
CA PHE A 202 8.74 -9.78 21.88
C PHE A 202 9.67 -8.57 21.96
N ASP A 203 9.97 -8.09 23.17
CA ASP A 203 10.81 -6.91 23.37
C ASP A 203 12.24 -7.16 22.88
N GLU A 204 12.82 -8.32 23.22
CA GLU A 204 14.15 -8.70 22.73
C GLU A 204 14.19 -8.77 21.19
N PHE A 205 13.18 -9.38 20.55
CA PHE A 205 13.10 -9.42 19.10
C PHE A 205 12.96 -8.02 18.50
N LYS A 206 12.07 -7.19 19.06
CA LYS A 206 11.84 -5.82 18.62
C LYS A 206 13.13 -4.99 18.72
N ASP A 207 13.84 -5.08 19.83
CA ASP A 207 15.09 -4.35 20.05
C ASP A 207 16.19 -4.78 19.06
N ARG A 208 16.29 -6.09 18.77
CA ARG A 208 17.19 -6.61 17.72
C ARG A 208 16.84 -6.03 16.35
N GLN A 209 15.55 -6.00 15.99
CA GLN A 209 15.11 -5.46 14.70
C GLN A 209 15.39 -3.96 14.60
N ILE A 210 15.09 -3.18 15.63
CA ILE A 210 15.36 -1.73 15.67
C ILE A 210 16.86 -1.46 15.62
N SER A 211 17.65 -2.22 16.38
CA SER A 211 19.10 -2.07 16.39
C SER A 211 19.77 -2.38 15.05
N ALA A 212 19.11 -3.21 14.21
CA ALA A 212 19.58 -3.51 12.85
C ALA A 212 19.26 -2.38 11.85
N VAL A 213 18.31 -1.49 12.16
CA VAL A 213 17.99 -0.32 11.33
C VAL A 213 19.01 0.78 11.60
N PRO A 214 19.74 1.33 10.61
CA PRO A 214 20.75 2.36 10.83
C PRO A 214 20.25 3.58 11.60
N ILE A 215 19.05 4.11 11.34
CA ILE A 215 18.47 5.24 12.09
C ILE A 215 17.94 4.87 13.49
N LYS A 216 18.03 3.59 13.90
CA LYS A 216 17.71 3.09 15.26
C LYS A 216 16.28 3.37 15.73
N ARG A 217 15.33 3.43 14.82
CA ARG A 217 13.89 3.54 15.14
C ARG A 217 13.01 2.89 14.08
N ILE A 218 11.75 2.67 14.45
CA ILE A 218 10.68 2.31 13.53
C ILE A 218 10.27 3.57 12.73
N ILE A 219 9.81 3.39 11.50
CA ILE A 219 9.34 4.45 10.62
C ILE A 219 7.92 4.86 11.04
N ASP A 220 7.65 6.16 11.12
CA ASP A 220 6.29 6.67 11.32
C ASP A 220 5.48 6.53 10.02
N PRO A 221 4.21 6.07 10.06
CA PRO A 221 3.31 6.10 8.90
C PRO A 221 3.22 7.48 8.21
N ALA A 222 3.40 8.57 8.95
CA ALA A 222 3.44 9.92 8.40
C ALA A 222 4.63 10.14 7.44
N GLU A 223 5.79 9.55 7.72
CA GLU A 223 6.96 9.62 6.84
C GLU A 223 6.69 8.91 5.50
N VAL A 224 6.00 7.76 5.56
CA VAL A 224 5.58 7.03 4.35
C VAL A 224 4.59 7.87 3.54
N SER A 225 3.61 8.48 4.20
CA SER A 225 2.61 9.32 3.53
C SER A 225 3.22 10.59 2.92
N ALA A 226 4.24 11.17 3.52
CA ALA A 226 4.96 12.33 2.98
C ALA A 226 5.66 11.97 1.66
N LEU A 227 6.33 10.82 1.57
CA LEU A 227 6.93 10.35 0.32
C LEU A 227 5.87 10.08 -0.76
N VAL A 228 4.73 9.47 -0.38
CA VAL A 228 3.60 9.26 -1.32
C VAL A 228 3.08 10.59 -1.84
N ARG A 229 2.89 11.60 -0.98
CA ARG A 229 2.47 12.95 -1.40
C ARG A 229 3.44 13.56 -2.39
N PHE A 230 4.74 13.46 -2.13
CA PHE A 230 5.77 13.96 -3.05
C PHE A 230 5.69 13.26 -4.40
N LEU A 231 5.65 11.93 -4.45
CA LEU A 231 5.55 11.17 -5.70
C LEU A 231 4.25 11.46 -6.48
N CYS A 232 3.22 11.94 -5.78
CA CYS A 232 1.96 12.34 -6.38
C CYS A 232 1.88 13.84 -6.70
N SER A 233 2.91 14.62 -6.47
CA SER A 233 2.95 16.04 -6.76
C SER A 233 3.33 16.33 -8.24
N PRO A 234 3.10 17.54 -8.74
CA PRO A 234 3.56 17.94 -10.07
C PRO A 234 5.09 17.88 -10.22
N GLU A 235 5.84 18.17 -9.15
CA GLU A 235 7.31 18.21 -9.12
C GLU A 235 7.92 16.82 -9.37
N ALA A 236 7.18 15.74 -9.08
CA ALA A 236 7.59 14.36 -9.35
C ALA A 236 7.21 13.88 -10.76
N GLY A 237 6.81 14.77 -11.66
CA GLY A 237 6.30 14.42 -12.99
C GLY A 237 7.27 13.66 -13.91
N ALA A 238 8.57 13.76 -13.67
CA ALA A 238 9.61 13.02 -14.40
C ALA A 238 9.99 11.69 -13.74
N ILE A 239 9.38 11.35 -12.58
CA ILE A 239 9.69 10.14 -11.80
C ILE A 239 8.66 9.07 -12.13
N THR A 240 9.07 8.01 -12.87
CA THR A 240 8.20 6.86 -13.15
C THR A 240 9.01 5.56 -13.23
N GLY A 241 8.38 4.42 -12.93
CA GLY A 241 9.01 3.11 -12.90
C GLY A 241 10.00 2.91 -11.76
N GLN A 242 10.08 3.83 -10.81
CA GLN A 242 11.05 3.80 -9.73
C GLN A 242 10.51 3.10 -8.49
N THR A 243 11.43 2.61 -7.66
CA THR A 243 11.11 2.06 -6.34
C THR A 243 11.96 2.75 -5.28
N TYR A 244 11.31 3.46 -4.37
CA TYR A 244 11.97 4.21 -3.30
C TYR A 244 11.91 3.47 -1.98
N ASN A 245 13.08 3.25 -1.39
CA ASN A 245 13.16 2.69 -0.04
C ASN A 245 12.85 3.79 0.99
N ILE A 246 12.02 3.45 1.99
CA ILE A 246 11.80 4.25 3.18
C ILE A 246 11.95 3.33 4.39
N CYS A 247 13.21 3.07 4.75
CA CYS A 247 13.58 1.96 5.64
C CYS A 247 14.68 2.33 6.66
N GLY A 248 14.97 3.63 6.80
CA GLY A 248 16.00 4.09 7.74
C GLY A 248 17.42 3.57 7.41
N GLY A 249 17.71 3.31 6.14
CA GLY A 249 19.02 2.82 5.69
C GLY A 249 19.19 1.29 5.73
N GLN A 250 18.12 0.53 6.04
CA GLN A 250 18.19 -0.94 6.08
C GLN A 250 18.55 -1.54 4.70
N VAL A 251 18.14 -0.89 3.63
CA VAL A 251 18.41 -1.30 2.24
C VAL A 251 18.80 -0.06 1.43
N MET A 252 19.87 -0.14 0.66
CA MET A 252 20.43 0.97 -0.12
C MET A 252 20.48 0.69 -1.64
N SER A 253 19.69 -0.27 -2.13
CA SER A 253 19.66 -0.67 -3.57
C SER A 253 18.33 -0.33 -4.25
#